data_d9ec9b96902ede07a25e9c20b5c70007
#
_entry.id   d9ec9b96902ede07a25e9c20b5c70007
#
_cell.length_a   1.000
_cell.length_b   1.000
_cell.length_c   1.000
_cell.angle_alpha   90.00
_cell.angle_beta   90.00
_cell.angle_gamma   90.00
#
_symmetry.space_group_name_H-M   'P 1'
#
loop_
_entity.id
_entity.type
_entity.pdbx_description
1 polymer ?
#
loop_
_entity_poly.entity_id
_entity_poly.type
_entity_poly.pdbx_seq_one_letter_code
_entity_poly.pdbx_strand_id
1 'polypeptide(L)'
;TLYNAVLKAELEVTQRSNHSMIVTYVKPSMDAAIAGDYKDLKFVNNLDAPIYIEGNTVGKDIYFNIYGQETRPSNRKVTYESEVVSEEDPGTQFVATGDAVGSISTTQGKHMGYVARLWKIVTVDGVEQSRDAINKSTYKSSPKIVNVGTASADPNATAAVNAALATGDEATIYATVAQYSGAG
;
A
#
# COMPACT_ATOMS: atom_id res chain seq x y z
N THR A 1 4.50 -9.12 -11.32
CA THR A 1 5.34 -7.97 -11.71
C THR A 1 6.75 -8.43 -12.09
N LEU A 2 7.48 -7.60 -12.86
CA LEU A 2 8.87 -7.91 -13.23
C LEU A 2 9.76 -8.16 -12.00
N TYR A 3 9.62 -7.36 -10.95
CA TYR A 3 10.39 -7.54 -9.72
C TYR A 3 10.28 -8.98 -9.16
N ASN A 4 9.08 -9.55 -9.15
CA ASN A 4 8.89 -10.92 -8.66
C ASN A 4 9.55 -11.97 -9.58
N ALA A 5 9.58 -11.73 -10.89
CA ALA A 5 10.30 -12.60 -11.83
C ALA A 5 11.82 -12.51 -11.60
N VAL A 6 12.35 -11.30 -11.41
CA VAL A 6 13.75 -11.03 -11.06
C VAL A 6 14.17 -11.75 -9.78
N LEU A 7 13.33 -11.65 -8.72
CA LEU A 7 13.57 -12.37 -7.46
C LEU A 7 13.60 -13.89 -7.66
N LYS A 8 12.62 -14.46 -8.39
CA LYS A 8 12.56 -15.90 -8.67
C LYS A 8 13.76 -16.40 -9.48
N ALA A 9 14.26 -15.57 -10.39
CA ALA A 9 15.47 -15.85 -11.15
C ALA A 9 16.76 -15.62 -10.33
N GLU A 10 16.63 -15.12 -9.09
CA GLU A 10 17.73 -14.78 -8.19
C GLU A 10 18.76 -13.81 -8.81
N LEU A 11 18.29 -12.90 -9.67
CA LEU A 11 19.14 -11.84 -10.21
C LEU A 11 19.44 -10.80 -9.14
N GLU A 12 20.61 -10.19 -9.20
CA GLU A 12 21.04 -9.15 -8.25
C GLU A 12 20.26 -7.85 -8.47
N VAL A 13 19.41 -7.48 -7.51
CA VAL A 13 18.67 -6.21 -7.53
C VAL A 13 19.54 -5.09 -6.96
N THR A 14 19.91 -4.13 -7.80
CA THR A 14 20.79 -2.99 -7.41
C THR A 14 20.00 -1.74 -7.05
N GLN A 15 18.75 -1.61 -7.53
CA GLN A 15 17.84 -0.52 -7.16
C GLN A 15 16.39 -1.02 -7.15
N ARG A 16 15.68 -0.69 -6.09
CA ARG A 16 14.23 -0.91 -6.00
C ARG A 16 13.62 0.12 -5.08
N SER A 17 12.48 0.69 -5.47
CA SER A 17 11.65 1.55 -4.62
C SER A 17 10.25 0.94 -4.48
N ASN A 18 9.68 0.98 -3.28
CA ASN A 18 8.27 0.61 -3.11
C ASN A 18 7.33 1.76 -3.50
N HIS A 19 6.04 1.46 -3.69
CA HIS A 19 5.00 2.47 -3.84
C HIS A 19 4.89 3.30 -2.57
N SER A 20 4.42 4.53 -2.71
CA SER A 20 4.25 5.44 -1.56
C SER A 20 3.16 4.98 -0.60
N MET A 21 2.08 4.38 -1.13
CA MET A 21 1.01 3.71 -0.40
C MET A 21 0.95 2.24 -0.76
N ILE A 22 0.34 1.44 0.12
CA ILE A 22 0.20 0.00 -0.10
C ILE A 22 -0.58 -0.29 -1.39
N VAL A 23 -0.14 -1.28 -2.15
CA VAL A 23 -0.83 -1.82 -3.32
C VAL A 23 -1.43 -3.18 -3.00
N THR A 24 -2.51 -3.53 -3.68
CA THR A 24 -3.29 -4.75 -3.36
C THR A 24 -2.98 -5.95 -4.26
N TYR A 25 -2.26 -5.74 -5.37
CA TYR A 25 -1.98 -6.79 -6.36
C TYR A 25 -0.75 -7.65 -6.05
N VAL A 26 0.05 -7.28 -5.06
CA VAL A 26 1.15 -8.07 -4.50
C VAL A 26 1.20 -7.90 -2.99
N LYS A 27 1.89 -8.82 -2.30
CA LYS A 27 2.14 -8.69 -0.86
C LYS A 27 3.07 -7.51 -0.57
N PRO A 28 3.00 -6.91 0.63
CA PRO A 28 3.92 -5.85 1.06
C PRO A 28 5.38 -6.23 0.83
N SER A 29 6.21 -5.28 0.45
CA SER A 29 7.63 -5.44 0.07
C SER A 29 7.90 -6.29 -1.19
N MET A 30 6.87 -6.77 -1.88
CA MET A 30 6.99 -7.50 -3.15
C MET A 30 6.64 -6.64 -4.37
N ASP A 31 6.43 -5.34 -4.18
CA ASP A 31 6.20 -4.36 -5.24
C ASP A 31 7.50 -3.66 -5.65
N ALA A 32 7.51 -3.12 -6.85
CA ALA A 32 8.49 -2.17 -7.33
C ALA A 32 7.77 -1.05 -8.09
N ALA A 33 7.98 0.19 -7.65
CA ALA A 33 7.41 1.37 -8.26
C ALA A 33 8.38 1.98 -9.28
N ILE A 34 7.84 2.37 -10.43
CA ILE A 34 8.54 3.13 -11.46
C ILE A 34 7.88 4.51 -11.52
N ALA A 35 8.67 5.58 -11.38
CA ALA A 35 8.16 6.94 -11.43
C ALA A 35 9.24 7.92 -11.86
N GLY A 36 9.17 8.37 -13.12
CA GLY A 36 10.15 9.28 -13.70
C GLY A 36 11.57 8.78 -13.51
N ASP A 37 12.48 9.71 -13.18
CA ASP A 37 13.91 9.42 -13.02
C ASP A 37 14.29 9.06 -11.56
N TYR A 38 13.34 9.13 -10.60
CA TYR A 38 13.64 8.97 -9.17
C TYR A 38 13.23 7.63 -8.57
N LYS A 39 12.34 6.86 -9.23
CA LYS A 39 11.99 5.49 -8.82
C LYS A 39 12.19 4.55 -9.99
N ASP A 40 13.02 3.55 -9.80
CA ASP A 40 13.35 2.57 -10.83
C ASP A 40 13.56 1.19 -10.21
N LEU A 41 13.49 0.16 -11.05
CA LEU A 41 13.92 -1.19 -10.76
C LEU A 41 15.14 -1.50 -11.61
N LYS A 42 16.31 -1.63 -10.98
CA LYS A 42 17.55 -2.02 -11.63
C LYS A 42 18.05 -3.33 -11.08
N PHE A 43 18.52 -4.17 -11.96
CA PHE A 43 19.11 -5.46 -11.60
C PHE A 43 20.20 -5.84 -12.59
N VAL A 44 21.08 -6.73 -12.18
CA VAL A 44 22.20 -7.24 -12.97
C VAL A 44 21.97 -8.71 -13.23
N ASN A 45 22.27 -9.13 -14.44
CA ASN A 45 22.43 -10.54 -14.73
C ASN A 45 23.78 -11.01 -14.15
N ASN A 46 23.72 -11.59 -12.97
CA ASN A 46 24.86 -12.14 -12.23
C ASN A 46 25.13 -13.62 -12.55
N LEU A 47 24.51 -14.14 -13.62
CA LEU A 47 24.70 -15.51 -14.11
C LEU A 47 25.77 -15.54 -15.21
N ASP A 48 26.38 -16.71 -15.41
CA ASP A 48 27.39 -16.92 -16.46
C ASP A 48 26.79 -17.02 -17.87
N ALA A 49 25.43 -17.14 -17.96
CA ALA A 49 24.70 -17.28 -19.21
C ALA A 49 23.79 -16.06 -19.46
N PRO A 50 23.49 -15.72 -20.71
CA PRO A 50 22.52 -14.68 -21.04
C PRO A 50 21.12 -15.08 -20.56
N ILE A 51 20.30 -14.07 -20.26
CA ILE A 51 18.88 -14.23 -19.97
C ILE A 51 18.03 -13.55 -21.04
N TYR A 52 16.83 -14.08 -21.26
CA TYR A 52 15.81 -13.46 -22.09
C TYR A 52 14.61 -13.06 -21.24
N ILE A 53 14.18 -11.80 -21.33
CA ILE A 53 13.06 -11.26 -20.57
C ILE A 53 11.90 -11.02 -21.53
N GLU A 54 10.77 -11.65 -21.25
CA GLU A 54 9.54 -11.51 -22.00
C GLU A 54 8.48 -10.83 -21.15
N GLY A 55 7.78 -9.84 -21.73
CA GLY A 55 6.63 -9.17 -21.11
C GLY A 55 5.41 -9.29 -22.01
N ASN A 56 4.32 -9.83 -21.49
CA ASN A 56 3.06 -10.02 -22.21
C ASN A 56 1.88 -9.45 -21.42
N THR A 57 0.88 -8.91 -22.13
CA THR A 57 -0.39 -8.49 -21.55
C THR A 57 -1.54 -9.36 -22.07
N VAL A 58 -2.39 -9.82 -21.18
CA VAL A 58 -3.63 -10.55 -21.52
C VAL A 58 -4.79 -9.90 -20.75
N GLY A 59 -5.68 -9.23 -21.47
CA GLY A 59 -6.73 -8.45 -20.85
C GLY A 59 -6.16 -7.30 -20.00
N LYS A 60 -6.36 -7.36 -18.67
CA LYS A 60 -5.85 -6.38 -17.69
C LYS A 60 -4.63 -6.89 -16.93
N ASP A 61 -4.17 -8.10 -17.21
CA ASP A 61 -3.06 -8.71 -16.52
C ASP A 61 -1.76 -8.57 -17.33
N ILE A 62 -0.64 -8.37 -16.61
CA ILE A 62 0.70 -8.33 -17.17
C ILE A 62 1.52 -9.49 -16.64
N TYR A 63 2.19 -10.21 -17.54
CA TYR A 63 3.04 -11.36 -17.25
C TYR A 63 4.47 -11.05 -17.61
N PHE A 64 5.40 -11.47 -16.76
CA PHE A 64 6.83 -11.42 -17.03
C PHE A 64 7.44 -12.80 -16.86
N ASN A 65 8.17 -13.23 -17.87
CA ASN A 65 8.95 -14.45 -17.87
C ASN A 65 10.44 -14.11 -18.03
N ILE A 66 11.29 -14.77 -17.26
CA ILE A 66 12.74 -14.70 -17.41
C ILE A 66 13.21 -16.12 -17.75
N TYR A 67 13.77 -16.24 -18.92
CA TYR A 67 14.34 -17.50 -19.42
C TYR A 67 15.87 -17.43 -19.33
N GLY A 68 16.49 -18.54 -18.95
CA GLY A 68 17.93 -18.66 -18.82
C GLY A 68 18.34 -20.11 -18.62
N GLN A 69 19.62 -20.34 -18.41
CA GLN A 69 20.13 -21.65 -18.07
C GLN A 69 19.98 -21.89 -16.57
N GLU A 70 19.26 -22.95 -16.18
CA GLU A 70 19.17 -23.36 -14.78
C GLU A 70 20.46 -24.04 -14.34
N THR A 71 21.14 -23.44 -13.38
CA THR A 71 22.42 -23.94 -12.83
C THR A 71 22.32 -24.33 -11.37
N ARG A 72 21.19 -24.07 -10.73
CA ARG A 72 20.96 -24.36 -9.32
C ARG A 72 20.69 -25.84 -9.10
N PRO A 73 21.16 -26.44 -8.00
CA PRO A 73 20.84 -27.82 -7.67
C PRO A 73 19.33 -28.03 -7.52
N SER A 74 18.82 -29.17 -8.02
CA SER A 74 17.36 -29.45 -8.02
C SER A 74 16.75 -29.59 -6.63
N ASN A 75 17.55 -29.93 -5.63
CA ASN A 75 17.15 -30.01 -4.22
C ASN A 75 17.20 -28.67 -3.47
N ARG A 76 17.71 -27.59 -4.11
CA ARG A 76 17.71 -26.24 -3.59
C ARG A 76 16.45 -25.49 -4.04
N LYS A 77 15.73 -24.91 -3.08
CA LYS A 77 14.55 -24.08 -3.35
C LYS A 77 14.72 -22.72 -2.70
N VAL A 78 14.20 -21.70 -3.37
CA VAL A 78 14.14 -20.33 -2.85
C VAL A 78 12.69 -19.88 -2.77
N THR A 79 12.31 -19.36 -1.62
CA THR A 79 10.99 -18.79 -1.39
C THR A 79 11.13 -17.37 -0.82
N TYR A 80 10.07 -16.57 -0.98
CA TYR A 80 10.04 -15.21 -0.50
C TYR A 80 8.85 -15.04 0.42
N GLU A 81 9.09 -14.51 1.62
CA GLU A 81 8.10 -14.29 2.65
C GLU A 81 8.00 -12.79 2.96
N SER A 82 6.80 -12.24 2.83
CA SER A 82 6.49 -10.86 3.22
C SER A 82 6.04 -10.84 4.67
N GLU A 83 6.72 -10.04 5.48
CA GLU A 83 6.40 -9.81 6.89
C GLU A 83 5.93 -8.36 7.06
N VAL A 84 4.77 -8.17 7.68
CA VAL A 84 4.33 -6.86 8.17
C VAL A 84 4.91 -6.66 9.56
N VAL A 85 5.79 -5.67 9.70
CA VAL A 85 6.49 -5.34 10.95
C VAL A 85 5.65 -4.43 11.84
N SER A 86 4.95 -3.47 11.22
CA SER A 86 4.02 -2.58 11.91
C SER A 86 2.94 -2.06 10.97
N GLU A 87 1.81 -1.72 11.56
CA GLU A 87 0.66 -1.10 10.90
C GLU A 87 0.34 0.22 11.58
N GLU A 88 -0.17 1.18 10.81
CA GLU A 88 -0.64 2.48 11.28
C GLU A 88 -2.05 2.73 10.74
N ASP A 89 -3.03 2.88 11.64
CA ASP A 89 -4.37 3.35 11.27
C ASP A 89 -4.42 4.87 11.44
N PRO A 90 -4.55 5.66 10.37
CA PRO A 90 -4.61 7.12 10.44
C PRO A 90 -5.98 7.64 10.88
N GLY A 91 -6.98 6.77 11.07
CA GLY A 91 -8.31 7.14 11.51
C GLY A 91 -9.12 7.92 10.46
N THR A 92 -10.06 8.72 10.97
CA THR A 92 -10.94 9.61 10.18
C THR A 92 -10.67 11.06 10.55
N GLN A 93 -10.56 11.91 9.56
CA GLN A 93 -10.49 13.37 9.71
C GLN A 93 -11.81 13.97 9.23
N PHE A 94 -12.47 14.74 10.12
CA PHE A 94 -13.67 15.48 9.80
C PHE A 94 -13.31 16.91 9.45
N VAL A 95 -13.89 17.44 8.36
CA VAL A 95 -13.63 18.78 7.85
C VAL A 95 -14.94 19.53 7.74
N ALA A 96 -15.03 20.66 8.46
CA ALA A 96 -16.17 21.58 8.33
C ALA A 96 -16.22 22.18 6.92
N THR A 97 -17.41 22.22 6.33
CA THR A 97 -17.67 22.91 5.05
C THR A 97 -18.80 23.91 5.17
N GLY A 98 -18.93 24.79 4.17
CA GLY A 98 -20.04 25.73 4.06
C GLY A 98 -21.34 25.12 3.52
N ASP A 99 -21.41 23.80 3.37
CA ASP A 99 -22.64 23.10 2.98
C ASP A 99 -23.66 23.14 4.12
N ALA A 100 -24.92 22.87 3.78
CA ALA A 100 -26.02 22.84 4.78
C ALA A 100 -25.76 21.76 5.85
N VAL A 101 -26.15 22.05 7.09
CA VAL A 101 -26.19 21.08 8.19
C VAL A 101 -27.00 19.86 7.77
N GLY A 102 -26.47 18.65 8.02
CA GLY A 102 -27.00 17.40 7.51
C GLY A 102 -26.26 16.85 6.29
N SER A 103 -25.49 17.69 5.58
CA SER A 103 -24.65 17.26 4.47
C SER A 103 -23.39 16.54 4.99
N ILE A 104 -23.16 15.32 4.56
CA ILE A 104 -21.96 14.52 4.84
C ILE A 104 -21.48 13.90 3.55
N SER A 105 -20.19 14.06 3.24
CA SER A 105 -19.57 13.43 2.08
C SER A 105 -18.16 12.93 2.39
N THR A 106 -17.81 11.77 1.85
CA THR A 106 -16.43 11.25 1.93
C THR A 106 -15.67 11.67 0.68
N THR A 107 -14.61 12.45 0.85
CA THR A 107 -13.77 12.94 -0.26
C THR A 107 -12.49 12.14 -0.43
N GLN A 108 -12.08 11.41 0.60
CA GLN A 108 -10.92 10.54 0.57
C GLN A 108 -11.17 9.27 1.39
N GLY A 109 -10.86 8.10 0.81
CA GLY A 109 -10.84 6.83 1.53
C GLY A 109 -9.61 6.70 2.44
N LYS A 110 -9.74 5.89 3.48
CA LYS A 110 -8.62 5.58 4.39
C LYS A 110 -7.61 4.66 3.70
N HIS A 111 -6.33 4.95 3.86
CA HIS A 111 -5.22 4.07 3.51
C HIS A 111 -4.39 3.78 4.77
N MET A 112 -4.29 2.50 5.11
CA MET A 112 -3.43 2.04 6.21
C MET A 112 -1.96 2.25 5.86
N GLY A 113 -1.17 2.67 6.83
CA GLY A 113 0.29 2.69 6.74
C GLY A 113 0.88 1.35 7.14
N TYR A 114 2.02 0.99 6.52
CA TYR A 114 2.71 -0.26 6.82
C TYR A 114 4.21 -0.08 6.80
N VAL A 115 4.89 -0.77 7.71
CA VAL A 115 6.30 -1.11 7.57
C VAL A 115 6.37 -2.61 7.32
N ALA A 116 6.99 -3.00 6.22
CA ALA A 116 7.11 -4.40 5.84
C ALA A 116 8.54 -4.76 5.46
N ARG A 117 8.85 -6.04 5.54
CA ARG A 117 10.14 -6.64 5.21
C ARG A 117 9.93 -7.83 4.28
N LEU A 118 10.86 -8.05 3.37
CA LEU A 118 10.87 -9.22 2.51
C LEU A 118 12.05 -10.11 2.88
N TRP A 119 11.74 -11.35 3.22
CA TRP A 119 12.71 -12.39 3.51
C TRP A 119 12.93 -13.26 2.28
N LYS A 120 14.20 -13.54 1.97
CA LYS A 120 14.61 -14.61 1.07
C LYS A 120 14.97 -15.82 1.92
N ILE A 121 14.33 -16.95 1.65
CA ILE A 121 14.53 -18.19 2.39
C ILE A 121 15.08 -19.23 1.41
N VAL A 122 16.22 -19.80 1.74
CA VAL A 122 16.85 -20.86 0.96
C VAL A 122 16.73 -22.18 1.72
N THR A 123 16.19 -23.20 1.06
CA THR A 123 16.13 -24.55 1.61
C THR A 123 16.89 -25.53 0.71
N VAL A 124 17.53 -26.52 1.30
CA VAL A 124 18.16 -27.66 0.60
C VAL A 124 17.63 -28.94 1.24
N ASP A 125 17.13 -29.84 0.42
CA ASP A 125 16.45 -31.08 0.86
C ASP A 125 15.33 -30.82 1.89
N GLY A 126 14.63 -29.67 1.76
CA GLY A 126 13.57 -29.27 2.66
C GLY A 126 14.03 -28.63 3.98
N VAL A 127 15.34 -28.52 4.24
CA VAL A 127 15.90 -27.90 5.44
C VAL A 127 16.31 -26.46 5.12
N GLU A 128 15.84 -25.50 5.95
CA GLU A 128 16.21 -24.08 5.83
C GLU A 128 17.72 -23.90 6.06
N GLN A 129 18.41 -23.31 5.10
CA GLN A 129 19.84 -23.00 5.16
C GLN A 129 20.11 -21.55 5.48
N SER A 130 19.27 -20.64 4.96
CA SER A 130 19.36 -19.22 5.27
C SER A 130 18.00 -18.53 5.21
N ARG A 131 17.88 -17.42 5.95
CA ARG A 131 16.74 -16.50 5.96
C ARG A 131 17.29 -15.08 6.04
N ASP A 132 17.28 -14.39 4.91
CA ASP A 132 17.90 -13.08 4.75
C ASP A 132 16.85 -12.01 4.46
N ALA A 133 16.87 -10.93 5.22
CA ALA A 133 16.03 -9.77 4.92
C ALA A 133 16.62 -9.00 3.73
N ILE A 134 15.97 -9.08 2.57
CA ILE A 134 16.50 -8.51 1.32
C ILE A 134 15.99 -7.10 1.04
N ASN A 135 14.89 -6.68 1.66
CA ASN A 135 14.45 -5.29 1.61
C ASN A 135 13.55 -4.93 2.80
N LYS A 136 13.36 -3.62 2.98
CA LYS A 136 12.38 -3.02 3.88
C LYS A 136 11.59 -1.98 3.11
N SER A 137 10.27 -1.92 3.32
CA SER A 137 9.35 -0.98 2.68
C SER A 137 8.56 -0.23 3.73
N THR A 138 8.35 1.06 3.48
CA THR A 138 7.46 1.90 4.29
C THR A 138 6.38 2.45 3.37
N TYR A 139 5.13 2.20 3.72
CA TYR A 139 3.96 2.68 3.01
C TYR A 139 3.26 3.72 3.89
N LYS A 140 3.00 4.90 3.31
CA LYS A 140 2.39 6.01 4.03
C LYS A 140 0.93 5.71 4.33
N SER A 141 0.49 6.08 5.53
CA SER A 141 -0.92 6.17 5.90
C SER A 141 -1.56 7.44 5.34
N SER A 142 -2.88 7.43 5.21
CA SER A 142 -3.68 8.59 4.82
C SER A 142 -5.09 8.45 5.42
N PRO A 143 -5.59 9.44 6.19
CA PRO A 143 -6.87 9.33 6.86
C PRO A 143 -8.05 9.30 5.88
N LYS A 144 -9.16 8.72 6.30
CA LYS A 144 -10.45 8.98 5.68
C LYS A 144 -10.80 10.45 5.89
N ILE A 145 -11.16 11.18 4.83
CA ILE A 145 -11.63 12.56 4.94
C ILE A 145 -13.13 12.62 4.73
N VAL A 146 -13.84 13.11 5.74
CA VAL A 146 -15.29 13.29 5.76
C VAL A 146 -15.60 14.78 5.89
N ASN A 147 -16.20 15.34 4.86
CA ASN A 147 -16.72 16.71 4.88
C ASN A 147 -18.07 16.73 5.59
N VAL A 148 -18.27 17.70 6.46
CA VAL A 148 -19.49 17.90 7.23
C VAL A 148 -19.97 19.34 7.04
N GLY A 149 -21.19 19.48 6.53
CA GLY A 149 -21.86 20.78 6.37
C GLY A 149 -22.19 21.43 7.70
N THR A 150 -21.87 22.73 7.84
CA THR A 150 -22.06 23.49 9.07
C THR A 150 -22.97 24.70 8.90
N ALA A 151 -23.41 25.02 7.68
CA ALA A 151 -24.27 26.15 7.41
C ALA A 151 -25.74 25.86 7.78
N SER A 152 -26.38 26.73 8.57
CA SER A 152 -27.81 26.65 8.91
C SER A 152 -28.36 28.04 9.17
N ALA A 153 -29.65 28.24 8.91
CA ALA A 153 -30.38 29.43 9.35
C ALA A 153 -30.56 29.44 10.88
N ASP A 154 -30.51 28.28 11.53
CA ASP A 154 -30.51 28.17 13.01
C ASP A 154 -29.07 28.23 13.53
N PRO A 155 -28.67 29.30 14.24
CA PRO A 155 -27.35 29.44 14.82
C PRO A 155 -27.01 28.37 15.87
N ASN A 156 -28.02 27.76 16.52
CA ASN A 156 -27.82 26.69 17.48
C ASN A 156 -27.36 25.39 16.75
N ALA A 157 -27.93 25.09 15.58
CA ALA A 157 -27.52 23.97 14.77
C ALA A 157 -26.06 24.12 14.32
N THR A 158 -25.68 25.28 13.78
CA THR A 158 -24.31 25.59 13.39
C THR A 158 -23.35 25.46 14.58
N ALA A 159 -23.71 26.02 15.74
CA ALA A 159 -22.87 25.95 16.95
C ALA A 159 -22.70 24.50 17.45
N ALA A 160 -23.79 23.71 17.47
CA ALA A 160 -23.78 22.34 17.93
C ALA A 160 -22.90 21.46 17.03
N VAL A 161 -23.02 21.54 15.68
CA VAL A 161 -22.21 20.77 14.74
C VAL A 161 -20.74 21.17 14.85
N ASN A 162 -20.41 22.46 14.96
CA ASN A 162 -19.02 22.90 15.14
C ASN A 162 -18.44 22.40 16.47
N ALA A 163 -19.22 22.40 17.56
CA ALA A 163 -18.81 21.86 18.86
C ALA A 163 -18.55 20.34 18.77
N ALA A 164 -19.41 19.59 18.08
CA ALA A 164 -19.23 18.16 17.84
C ALA A 164 -17.95 17.88 17.02
N LEU A 165 -17.71 18.64 15.96
CA LEU A 165 -16.50 18.54 15.14
C LEU A 165 -15.23 18.79 15.97
N ALA A 166 -15.27 19.73 16.92
CA ALA A 166 -14.14 20.02 17.80
C ALA A 166 -13.80 18.86 18.75
N THR A 167 -14.73 17.92 19.00
CA THR A 167 -14.45 16.73 19.82
C THR A 167 -13.57 15.70 19.07
N GLY A 168 -13.64 15.66 17.73
CA GLY A 168 -13.03 14.63 16.91
C GLY A 168 -13.67 13.25 17.08
N ASP A 169 -14.73 13.10 17.90
CA ASP A 169 -15.40 11.84 18.14
C ASP A 169 -16.44 11.56 17.05
N GLU A 170 -16.20 10.50 16.29
CA GLU A 170 -17.02 10.11 15.14
C GLU A 170 -18.49 9.90 15.51
N ALA A 171 -18.76 9.21 16.64
CA ALA A 171 -20.12 8.93 17.08
C ALA A 171 -20.87 10.22 17.44
N THR A 172 -20.23 11.12 18.19
CA THR A 172 -20.77 12.42 18.56
C THR A 172 -21.08 13.28 17.34
N ILE A 173 -20.17 13.31 16.36
CA ILE A 173 -20.33 14.09 15.14
C ILE A 173 -21.56 13.59 14.36
N TYR A 174 -21.64 12.29 14.07
CA TYR A 174 -22.78 11.72 13.31
C TYR A 174 -24.12 11.88 14.05
N ALA A 175 -24.15 11.67 15.37
CA ALA A 175 -25.35 11.86 16.18
C ALA A 175 -25.84 13.33 16.14
N THR A 176 -24.92 14.29 16.29
CA THR A 176 -25.25 15.71 16.25
C THR A 176 -25.75 16.14 14.86
N VAL A 177 -25.04 15.71 13.80
CA VAL A 177 -25.48 16.01 12.42
C VAL A 177 -26.85 15.42 12.13
N ALA A 178 -27.13 14.20 12.57
CA ALA A 178 -28.45 13.57 12.40
C ALA A 178 -29.56 14.33 13.17
N GLN A 179 -29.26 14.80 14.38
CA GLN A 179 -30.20 15.58 15.18
C GLN A 179 -30.64 16.88 14.50
N TYR A 180 -29.73 17.55 13.80
CA TYR A 180 -29.97 18.83 13.15
C TYR A 180 -30.15 18.75 11.63
N SER A 181 -30.26 17.56 11.05
CA SER A 181 -30.36 17.34 9.59
C SER A 181 -31.57 18.01 8.93
N GLY A 182 -32.60 18.36 9.69
CA GLY A 182 -33.78 19.12 9.21
C GLY A 182 -33.67 20.64 9.36
N ALA A 183 -32.56 21.17 9.87
CA ALA A 183 -32.30 22.58 10.14
C ALA A 183 -31.41 23.26 9.08
N GLY A 184 -31.15 22.57 7.96
CA GLY A 184 -30.31 23.03 6.85
C GLY A 184 -31.09 23.80 5.79
#